data_e733fd81b8ec756958078c7b6951c9db
#
_entry.id   e733fd81b8ec756958078c7b6951c9db
#
_cell.length_a   1.000
_cell.length_b   1.000
_cell.length_c   1.000
_cell.angle_alpha   90.00
_cell.angle_beta   90.00
_cell.angle_gamma   90.00
#
_symmetry.space_group_name_H-M   'P 1'
#
loop_
_entity.id
_entity.type
_entity.pdbx_description
1 polymer ?
#
loop_
_entity_poly.entity_id
_entity_poly.type
_entity_poly.pdbx_seq_one_letter_code
_entity_poly.pdbx_strand_id
1 'polypeptide(L)'
;MKTISCGNKEIILGERTLVMGILNVTPDSFSDGGRYNDLDSAMKQAERLISEGADIIDVGGESTRPGHTQITSEEEISRVVPVIEKISKNLDTIISIDTYKYDVAEEAIKAGANIINDIWGLQYDKGEMAELVKKSNLPIIVMHNQNDEIYNKDIMLVLREFFEKTFKIADKYGIDRDKIILD
;
A
#
# COMPACT_ATOMS: atom_id res chain seq x y z
N MET A 1 -19.76 -15.12 -2.34
CA MET A 1 -18.82 -14.30 -1.56
C MET A 1 -17.42 -14.77 -1.88
N LYS A 2 -16.49 -13.86 -2.06
CA LYS A 2 -15.06 -14.16 -2.22
C LYS A 2 -14.33 -13.62 -1.00
N THR A 3 -13.45 -14.43 -0.40
CA THR A 3 -12.63 -14.02 0.74
C THR A 3 -11.19 -13.90 0.28
N ILE A 4 -10.53 -12.80 0.66
CA ILE A 4 -9.10 -12.58 0.45
C ILE A 4 -8.41 -12.64 1.82
N SER A 5 -7.50 -13.58 2.00
CA SER A 5 -6.70 -13.69 3.23
C SER A 5 -5.60 -12.62 3.23
N CYS A 6 -5.53 -11.84 4.30
CA CYS A 6 -4.60 -10.75 4.55
C CYS A 6 -3.72 -11.06 5.78
N GLY A 7 -2.99 -12.17 5.74
CA GLY A 7 -2.24 -12.69 6.88
C GLY A 7 -3.16 -13.31 7.92
N ASN A 8 -3.24 -12.71 9.10
CA ASN A 8 -4.14 -13.13 10.19
C ASN A 8 -5.54 -12.52 10.10
N LYS A 9 -5.84 -11.74 9.07
CA LYS A 9 -7.13 -11.09 8.82
C LYS A 9 -7.70 -11.51 7.47
N GLU A 10 -8.96 -11.13 7.21
CA GLU A 10 -9.66 -11.49 5.98
C GLU A 10 -10.49 -10.32 5.47
N ILE A 11 -10.57 -10.18 4.15
CA ILE A 11 -11.48 -9.28 3.44
C ILE A 11 -12.59 -10.10 2.82
N ILE A 12 -13.85 -9.77 3.14
CA ILE A 12 -15.03 -10.41 2.53
C ILE A 12 -15.57 -9.48 1.44
N LEU A 13 -15.55 -9.97 0.20
CA LEU A 13 -16.03 -9.23 -0.96
C LEU A 13 -17.45 -9.65 -1.34
N GLY A 14 -18.24 -8.68 -1.79
CA GLY A 14 -19.58 -8.90 -2.40
C GLY A 14 -20.75 -8.60 -1.47
N GLU A 15 -20.54 -8.22 -0.21
CA GLU A 15 -21.60 -7.78 0.70
C GLU A 15 -21.85 -6.27 0.59
N ARG A 16 -20.76 -5.50 0.59
CA ARG A 16 -20.77 -4.04 0.48
C ARG A 16 -19.47 -3.53 -0.12
N THR A 17 -19.43 -2.25 -0.45
CA THR A 17 -18.18 -1.56 -0.78
C THR A 17 -17.36 -1.39 0.49
N LEU A 18 -16.09 -1.79 0.44
CA LEU A 18 -15.12 -1.53 1.50
C LEU A 18 -14.49 -0.17 1.28
N VAL A 19 -14.19 0.54 2.36
CA VAL A 19 -13.61 1.87 2.34
C VAL A 19 -12.17 1.80 2.85
N MET A 20 -11.24 2.29 2.04
CA MET A 20 -9.84 2.43 2.42
C MET A 20 -9.57 3.89 2.82
N GLY A 21 -9.23 4.12 4.08
CA GLY A 21 -8.87 5.42 4.62
C GLY A 21 -7.39 5.70 4.46
N ILE A 22 -7.04 6.81 3.83
CA ILE A 22 -5.65 7.21 3.55
C ILE A 22 -5.05 7.91 4.77
N LEU A 23 -3.89 7.41 5.24
CA LEU A 23 -3.11 7.97 6.33
C LEU A 23 -1.70 8.34 5.84
N ASN A 24 -1.53 9.59 5.42
CA ASN A 24 -0.22 10.09 5.00
C ASN A 24 0.63 10.48 6.22
N VAL A 25 1.83 9.88 6.32
CA VAL A 25 2.80 10.11 7.39
C VAL A 25 3.98 10.93 6.84
N THR A 26 3.66 12.10 6.26
CA THR A 26 4.67 13.03 5.74
C THR A 26 4.90 14.17 6.74
N PRO A 27 6.09 14.82 6.75
CA PRO A 27 6.40 15.91 7.66
C PRO A 27 5.37 17.05 7.64
N ASP A 28 4.78 17.31 6.47
CA ASP A 28 3.77 18.36 6.31
C ASP A 28 2.40 17.98 6.88
N SER A 29 2.17 16.69 7.11
CA SER A 29 0.87 16.20 7.60
C SER A 29 0.68 16.42 9.10
N PHE A 30 1.78 16.62 9.87
CA PHE A 30 1.76 16.69 11.34
C PHE A 30 2.70 17.77 11.90
N SER A 31 2.78 18.93 11.26
CA SER A 31 3.83 19.95 11.36
C SER A 31 4.02 20.69 12.71
N ASP A 32 3.33 20.32 13.81
CA ASP A 32 3.31 21.15 15.01
C ASP A 32 4.00 20.59 16.28
N GLY A 33 4.86 19.53 16.23
CA GLY A 33 5.35 19.13 17.53
C GLY A 33 6.36 18.00 17.72
N GLY A 34 7.12 17.59 16.72
CA GLY A 34 8.18 16.57 16.86
C GLY A 34 7.67 15.11 16.87
N ARG A 35 8.59 14.14 16.70
CA ARG A 35 8.28 12.71 16.41
C ARG A 35 7.22 12.03 17.30
N TYR A 36 7.13 12.38 18.58
CA TYR A 36 6.13 11.79 19.49
C TYR A 36 4.74 12.31 19.21
N ASN A 37 4.61 13.62 18.95
CA ASN A 37 3.33 14.23 18.62
C ASN A 37 2.83 13.77 17.25
N ASP A 38 3.73 13.50 16.31
CA ASP A 38 3.41 12.98 14.98
C ASP A 38 2.82 11.57 15.06
N LEU A 39 3.39 10.70 15.90
CA LEU A 39 2.91 9.34 16.09
C LEU A 39 1.54 9.30 16.80
N ASP A 40 1.32 10.16 17.78
CA ASP A 40 0.03 10.27 18.46
C ASP A 40 -1.05 10.90 17.56
N SER A 41 -0.64 11.84 16.70
CA SER A 41 -1.53 12.45 15.71
C SER A 41 -1.92 11.45 14.63
N ALA A 42 -0.96 10.65 14.15
CA ALA A 42 -1.24 9.58 13.19
C ALA A 42 -2.21 8.53 13.78
N MET A 43 -2.01 8.16 15.05
CA MET A 43 -2.90 7.23 15.76
C MET A 43 -4.33 7.77 15.87
N LYS A 44 -4.50 9.04 16.30
CA LYS A 44 -5.81 9.70 16.37
C LYS A 44 -6.48 9.79 15.01
N GLN A 45 -5.72 10.05 13.95
CA GLN A 45 -6.25 10.07 12.59
C GLN A 45 -6.70 8.68 12.14
N ALA A 46 -5.95 7.62 12.46
CA ALA A 46 -6.36 6.24 12.17
C ALA A 46 -7.66 5.88 12.92
N GLU A 47 -7.75 6.19 14.21
CA GLU A 47 -8.97 5.99 15.01
C GLU A 47 -10.16 6.75 14.41
N ARG A 48 -9.94 7.98 13.97
CA ARG A 48 -10.97 8.79 13.32
C ARG A 48 -11.44 8.15 12.01
N LEU A 49 -10.53 7.75 11.12
CA LEU A 49 -10.87 7.10 9.86
C LEU A 49 -11.72 5.84 10.09
N ILE A 50 -11.35 5.01 11.06
CA ILE A 50 -12.12 3.81 11.44
C ILE A 50 -13.51 4.20 11.96
N SER A 51 -13.60 5.21 12.83
CA SER A 51 -14.88 5.67 13.37
C SER A 51 -15.81 6.27 12.31
N GLU A 52 -15.24 6.81 11.24
CA GLU A 52 -15.95 7.34 10.07
C GLU A 52 -16.28 6.25 9.03
N GLY A 53 -15.89 5.00 9.25
CA GLY A 53 -16.28 3.84 8.45
C GLY A 53 -15.21 3.25 7.54
N ALA A 54 -13.93 3.58 7.74
CA ALA A 54 -12.85 2.91 7.03
C ALA A 54 -12.68 1.46 7.51
N ASP A 55 -12.58 0.54 6.55
CA ASP A 55 -12.32 -0.89 6.76
C ASP A 55 -10.83 -1.22 6.72
N ILE A 56 -10.09 -0.40 5.99
CA ILE A 56 -8.66 -0.56 5.73
C ILE A 56 -8.01 0.80 5.97
N ILE A 57 -6.86 0.82 6.62
CA ILE A 57 -6.02 2.03 6.77
C ILE A 57 -4.81 1.89 5.85
N ASP A 58 -4.68 2.78 4.88
CA ASP A 58 -3.59 2.81 3.92
C ASP A 58 -2.53 3.81 4.36
N VAL A 59 -1.37 3.31 4.77
CA VAL A 59 -0.30 4.11 5.37
C VAL A 59 0.74 4.44 4.31
N GLY A 60 0.97 5.72 4.03
CA GLY A 60 1.98 6.19 3.07
C GLY A 60 2.98 7.15 3.69
N GLY A 61 4.28 6.93 3.45
CA GLY A 61 5.40 7.75 3.97
C GLY A 61 5.99 8.73 2.96
N GLU A 62 5.74 8.50 1.68
CA GLU A 62 6.16 9.34 0.56
C GLU A 62 4.95 9.97 -0.13
N SER A 63 5.06 11.24 -0.53
CA SER A 63 4.03 11.85 -1.37
C SER A 63 4.19 11.36 -2.80
N THR A 64 3.12 10.85 -3.39
CA THR A 64 3.09 10.41 -4.80
C THR A 64 2.51 11.47 -5.75
N ARG A 65 2.31 12.70 -5.25
CA ARG A 65 1.79 13.81 -6.06
C ARG A 65 2.81 14.26 -7.11
N PRO A 66 2.38 14.72 -8.30
CA PRO A 66 3.28 15.26 -9.31
C PRO A 66 4.20 16.34 -8.72
N GLY A 67 5.52 16.23 -8.99
CA GLY A 67 6.52 17.19 -8.52
C GLY A 67 7.02 16.97 -7.10
N HIS A 68 6.64 15.88 -6.42
CA HIS A 68 7.23 15.53 -5.12
C HIS A 68 8.70 15.14 -5.28
N THR A 69 9.46 15.27 -4.19
CA THR A 69 10.83 14.76 -4.11
C THR A 69 10.80 13.34 -3.56
N GLN A 70 11.39 12.40 -4.29
CA GLN A 70 11.57 11.04 -3.79
C GLN A 70 12.46 11.06 -2.54
N ILE A 71 12.07 10.25 -1.55
CA ILE A 71 12.84 10.03 -0.34
C ILE A 71 13.53 8.67 -0.37
N THR A 72 14.53 8.47 0.48
CA THR A 72 15.19 7.16 0.59
C THR A 72 14.28 6.13 1.27
N SER A 73 14.57 4.84 1.08
CA SER A 73 13.84 3.76 1.78
C SER A 73 13.97 3.89 3.30
N GLU A 74 15.16 4.24 3.80
CA GLU A 74 15.41 4.43 5.23
C GLU A 74 14.57 5.55 5.83
N GLU A 75 14.41 6.65 5.09
CA GLU A 75 13.57 7.75 5.52
C GLU A 75 12.09 7.34 5.55
N GLU A 76 11.60 6.69 4.51
CA GLU A 76 10.22 6.20 4.44
C GLU A 76 9.94 5.17 5.54
N ILE A 77 10.82 4.19 5.76
CA ILE A 77 10.75 3.22 6.85
C ILE A 77 10.63 3.94 8.21
N SER A 78 11.47 4.95 8.44
CA SER A 78 11.46 5.71 9.70
C SER A 78 10.15 6.43 9.99
N ARG A 79 9.36 6.72 8.93
CA ARG A 79 8.04 7.35 9.02
C ARG A 79 6.94 6.33 9.24
N VAL A 80 6.88 5.28 8.40
CA VAL A 80 5.72 4.38 8.35
C VAL A 80 5.76 3.27 9.38
N VAL A 81 6.93 2.68 9.67
CA VAL A 81 7.04 1.51 10.54
C VAL A 81 6.54 1.77 11.96
N PRO A 82 6.92 2.87 12.65
CA PRO A 82 6.42 3.15 14.00
C PRO A 82 4.91 3.33 14.05
N VAL A 83 4.32 3.91 12.99
CA VAL A 83 2.87 4.12 12.89
C VAL A 83 2.15 2.80 12.68
N ILE A 84 2.63 1.97 11.74
CA ILE A 84 2.05 0.63 11.47
C ILE A 84 2.12 -0.24 12.73
N GLU A 85 3.25 -0.27 13.41
CA GLU A 85 3.39 -1.01 14.68
C GLU A 85 2.39 -0.55 15.74
N LYS A 86 2.20 0.77 15.89
CA LYS A 86 1.28 1.31 16.87
C LYS A 86 -0.17 0.99 16.52
N ILE A 87 -0.56 1.13 15.25
CA ILE A 87 -1.90 0.78 14.77
C ILE A 87 -2.15 -0.73 14.98
N SER A 88 -1.23 -1.58 14.53
CA SER A 88 -1.40 -3.04 14.57
C SER A 88 -1.54 -3.60 16.00
N LYS A 89 -0.92 -2.93 17.00
CA LYS A 89 -0.99 -3.31 18.41
C LYS A 89 -2.24 -2.82 19.12
N ASN A 90 -2.87 -1.74 18.66
CA ASN A 90 -3.92 -1.04 19.41
C ASN A 90 -5.28 -1.04 18.71
N LEU A 91 -5.33 -1.26 17.39
CA LEU A 91 -6.57 -1.20 16.60
C LEU A 91 -6.80 -2.52 15.87
N ASP A 92 -8.05 -2.98 15.87
CA ASP A 92 -8.45 -4.13 15.06
C ASP A 92 -8.89 -3.65 13.66
N THR A 93 -7.92 -3.39 12.79
CA THR A 93 -8.13 -2.95 11.42
C THR A 93 -7.15 -3.62 10.47
N ILE A 94 -7.47 -3.68 9.19
CA ILE A 94 -6.55 -4.10 8.14
C ILE A 94 -5.65 -2.91 7.79
N ILE A 95 -4.35 -3.15 7.70
CA ILE A 95 -3.35 -2.14 7.38
C ILE A 95 -2.79 -2.42 5.99
N SER A 96 -2.88 -1.44 5.12
CA SER A 96 -2.20 -1.39 3.83
C SER A 96 -0.96 -0.51 3.93
N ILE A 97 0.12 -0.86 3.25
CA ILE A 97 1.30 -0.03 3.06
C ILE A 97 1.34 0.49 1.63
N ASP A 98 1.24 1.82 1.47
CA ASP A 98 1.39 2.51 0.17
C ASP A 98 2.88 2.76 -0.09
N THR A 99 3.47 1.86 -0.86
CA THR A 99 4.87 1.97 -1.28
C THR A 99 5.18 1.09 -2.48
N TYR A 100 6.06 1.56 -3.34
CA TYR A 100 6.64 0.81 -4.46
C TYR A 100 8.05 0.29 -4.17
N LYS A 101 8.58 0.58 -2.98
CA LYS A 101 9.92 0.15 -2.54
C LYS A 101 9.82 -1.14 -1.75
N TYR A 102 10.49 -2.20 -2.21
CA TYR A 102 10.37 -3.51 -1.56
C TYR A 102 10.92 -3.52 -0.13
N ASP A 103 11.99 -2.76 0.16
CA ASP A 103 12.58 -2.63 1.52
C ASP A 103 11.58 -2.06 2.50
N VAL A 104 10.83 -1.02 2.08
CA VAL A 104 9.77 -0.39 2.89
C VAL A 104 8.63 -1.37 3.13
N ALA A 105 8.18 -2.05 2.07
CA ALA A 105 7.12 -3.05 2.18
C ALA A 105 7.52 -4.21 3.10
N GLU A 106 8.77 -4.70 3.03
CA GLU A 106 9.26 -5.78 3.89
C GLU A 106 9.22 -5.37 5.37
N GLU A 107 9.71 -4.18 5.72
CA GLU A 107 9.70 -3.68 7.10
C GLU A 107 8.26 -3.37 7.57
N ALA A 108 7.41 -2.83 6.71
CA ALA A 108 6.01 -2.60 7.02
C ALA A 108 5.24 -3.92 7.32
N ILE A 109 5.51 -4.99 6.57
CA ILE A 109 4.94 -6.33 6.83
C ILE A 109 5.40 -6.84 8.20
N LYS A 110 6.68 -6.71 8.54
CA LYS A 110 7.21 -7.08 9.85
C LYS A 110 6.54 -6.29 10.99
N ALA A 111 6.17 -5.05 10.73
CA ALA A 111 5.46 -4.16 11.66
C ALA A 111 3.96 -4.48 11.79
N GLY A 112 3.39 -5.25 10.86
CA GLY A 112 1.99 -5.69 10.91
C GLY A 112 1.11 -5.27 9.75
N ALA A 113 1.67 -4.79 8.64
CA ALA A 113 0.90 -4.54 7.42
C ALA A 113 0.33 -5.85 6.84
N ASN A 114 -0.88 -5.78 6.32
CA ASN A 114 -1.68 -6.90 5.84
C ASN A 114 -1.87 -6.90 4.31
N ILE A 115 -1.64 -5.75 3.66
CA ILE A 115 -1.79 -5.52 2.22
C ILE A 115 -0.60 -4.67 1.76
N ILE A 116 -0.13 -4.93 0.55
CA ILE A 116 0.81 -4.05 -0.15
C ILE A 116 0.02 -3.25 -1.18
N ASN A 117 0.18 -1.93 -1.21
CA ASN A 117 -0.40 -1.05 -2.22
C ASN A 117 0.74 -0.46 -3.06
N ASP A 118 0.92 -1.00 -4.28
CA ASP A 118 2.05 -0.68 -5.16
C ASP A 118 1.56 0.09 -6.39
N ILE A 119 1.81 1.40 -6.38
CA ILE A 119 1.43 2.30 -7.47
C ILE A 119 2.15 2.04 -8.79
N TRP A 120 3.17 1.19 -8.84
CA TRP A 120 3.89 0.79 -10.05
C TRP A 120 3.57 -0.64 -10.50
N GLY A 121 2.69 -1.36 -9.80
CA GLY A 121 2.16 -2.64 -10.23
C GLY A 121 3.22 -3.71 -10.49
N LEU A 122 4.18 -3.89 -9.59
CA LEU A 122 5.31 -4.83 -9.70
C LEU A 122 6.32 -4.48 -10.81
N GLN A 123 6.30 -3.26 -11.35
CA GLN A 123 7.11 -2.91 -12.52
C GLN A 123 8.24 -1.92 -12.20
N TYR A 124 8.37 -1.48 -10.95
CA TYR A 124 9.38 -0.49 -10.54
C TYR A 124 10.77 -1.11 -10.41
N ASP A 125 10.88 -2.25 -9.78
CA ASP A 125 12.12 -2.96 -9.51
C ASP A 125 12.36 -4.14 -10.46
N LYS A 126 13.37 -4.98 -10.21
CA LYS A 126 13.71 -6.12 -11.05
C LYS A 126 13.02 -7.43 -10.64
N GLY A 127 12.08 -7.33 -9.68
CA GLY A 127 11.28 -8.44 -9.18
C GLY A 127 11.38 -8.64 -7.67
N GLU A 128 12.09 -7.78 -6.95
CA GLU A 128 12.26 -7.85 -5.50
C GLU A 128 10.90 -7.73 -4.80
N MET A 129 10.05 -6.80 -5.23
CA MET A 129 8.68 -6.67 -4.73
C MET A 129 7.85 -7.93 -5.02
N ALA A 130 7.97 -8.49 -6.23
CA ALA A 130 7.24 -9.70 -6.59
C ALA A 130 7.67 -10.92 -5.74
N GLU A 131 8.96 -11.07 -5.44
CA GLU A 131 9.48 -12.08 -4.53
C GLU A 131 8.92 -11.90 -3.10
N LEU A 132 8.87 -10.66 -2.61
CA LEU A 132 8.32 -10.33 -1.31
C LEU A 132 6.82 -10.67 -1.22
N VAL A 133 6.03 -10.29 -2.23
CA VAL A 133 4.60 -10.64 -2.31
C VAL A 133 4.39 -12.14 -2.28
N LYS A 134 5.19 -12.90 -3.06
CA LYS A 134 5.15 -14.36 -3.07
C LYS A 134 5.48 -14.95 -1.70
N LYS A 135 6.57 -14.48 -1.08
CA LYS A 135 7.07 -14.97 0.22
C LYS A 135 6.09 -14.67 1.36
N SER A 136 5.56 -13.44 1.41
CA SER A 136 4.61 -13.02 2.46
C SER A 136 3.22 -13.63 2.28
N ASN A 137 2.88 -14.00 1.05
CA ASN A 137 1.57 -14.51 0.67
C ASN A 137 0.42 -13.52 1.01
N LEU A 138 0.72 -12.21 1.09
CA LEU A 138 -0.24 -11.15 1.28
C LEU A 138 -0.87 -10.70 -0.05
N PRO A 139 -2.06 -10.11 -0.04
CA PRO A 139 -2.63 -9.48 -1.22
C PRO A 139 -1.85 -8.20 -1.58
N ILE A 140 -1.88 -7.90 -2.87
CA ILE A 140 -1.30 -6.68 -3.43
C ILE A 140 -2.33 -5.92 -4.24
N ILE A 141 -2.41 -4.61 -4.01
CA ILE A 141 -3.11 -3.66 -4.88
C ILE A 141 -2.07 -3.16 -5.89
N VAL A 142 -2.44 -3.18 -7.15
CA VAL A 142 -1.57 -2.75 -8.26
C VAL A 142 -2.27 -1.67 -9.07
N MET A 143 -1.62 -0.52 -9.20
CA MET A 143 -2.12 0.63 -9.93
C MET A 143 -1.34 0.80 -11.25
N HIS A 144 -2.02 1.30 -12.29
CA HIS A 144 -1.34 1.77 -13.47
C HIS A 144 -0.60 3.08 -13.17
N ASN A 145 0.68 3.14 -13.52
CA ASN A 145 1.49 4.36 -13.45
C ASN A 145 2.42 4.49 -14.66
N GLN A 146 2.80 5.73 -14.98
CA GLN A 146 3.79 6.04 -16.00
C GLN A 146 4.48 7.37 -15.68
N ASN A 147 5.67 7.59 -16.27
CA ASN A 147 6.46 8.80 -16.05
C ASN A 147 5.89 10.04 -16.75
N ASP A 148 5.14 9.85 -17.82
CA ASP A 148 4.59 10.93 -18.64
C ASP A 148 3.06 10.99 -18.53
N GLU A 149 2.49 12.20 -18.55
CA GLU A 149 1.04 12.41 -18.59
C GLU A 149 0.44 12.26 -20.00
N ILE A 150 1.29 11.97 -21.01
CA ILE A 150 0.88 11.91 -22.41
C ILE A 150 0.60 10.47 -22.83
N TYR A 151 -0.62 10.21 -23.26
CA TYR A 151 -1.04 8.94 -23.81
C TYR A 151 -1.08 9.02 -25.35
N ASN A 152 -0.20 8.29 -26.02
CA ASN A 152 -0.13 8.19 -27.48
C ASN A 152 -1.05 7.12 -28.08
N LYS A 153 -1.79 6.39 -27.22
CA LYS A 153 -2.71 5.31 -27.57
C LYS A 153 -4.03 5.51 -26.82
N ASP A 154 -5.04 4.75 -27.19
CA ASP A 154 -6.26 4.60 -26.40
C ASP A 154 -5.93 4.19 -24.97
N ILE A 155 -6.49 4.90 -23.98
CA ILE A 155 -6.18 4.69 -22.55
C ILE A 155 -6.54 3.28 -22.09
N MET A 156 -7.63 2.71 -22.59
CA MET A 156 -8.03 1.34 -22.21
C MET A 156 -7.04 0.30 -22.74
N LEU A 157 -6.41 0.56 -23.89
CA LEU A 157 -5.35 -0.28 -24.42
C LEU A 157 -4.08 -0.18 -23.55
N VAL A 158 -3.72 1.04 -23.13
CA VAL A 158 -2.56 1.27 -22.24
C VAL A 158 -2.73 0.55 -20.91
N LEU A 159 -3.91 0.70 -20.26
CA LEU A 159 -4.23 0.00 -19.02
C LEU A 159 -4.13 -1.52 -19.17
N ARG A 160 -4.70 -2.06 -20.26
CA ARG A 160 -4.64 -3.49 -20.55
C ARG A 160 -3.20 -3.98 -20.71
N GLU A 161 -2.40 -3.30 -21.54
CA GLU A 161 -0.98 -3.64 -21.76
C GLU A 161 -0.20 -3.60 -20.43
N PHE A 162 -0.47 -2.61 -19.57
CA PHE A 162 0.16 -2.49 -18.26
C PHE A 162 -0.16 -3.67 -17.35
N PHE A 163 -1.45 -3.98 -17.17
CA PHE A 163 -1.86 -5.07 -16.28
C PHE A 163 -1.50 -6.46 -16.85
N GLU A 164 -1.48 -6.64 -18.18
CA GLU A 164 -0.95 -7.87 -18.78
C GLU A 164 0.53 -8.08 -18.44
N LYS A 165 1.33 -7.00 -18.38
CA LYS A 165 2.73 -7.06 -17.95
C LYS A 165 2.83 -7.40 -16.45
N THR A 166 2.03 -6.76 -15.60
CA THR A 166 1.91 -7.10 -14.17
C THR A 166 1.58 -8.57 -13.96
N PHE A 167 0.58 -9.10 -14.68
CA PHE A 167 0.22 -10.52 -14.58
C PHE A 167 1.34 -11.47 -15.07
N LYS A 168 2.09 -11.09 -16.10
CA LYS A 168 3.26 -11.89 -16.52
C LYS A 168 4.35 -11.95 -15.44
N ILE A 169 4.56 -10.83 -14.72
CA ILE A 169 5.46 -10.79 -13.57
C ILE A 169 4.92 -11.69 -12.45
N ALA A 170 3.64 -11.54 -12.11
CA ALA A 170 2.98 -12.34 -11.09
C ALA A 170 3.09 -13.86 -11.39
N ASP A 171 2.80 -14.26 -12.62
CA ASP A 171 2.91 -15.65 -13.06
C ASP A 171 4.36 -16.18 -12.97
N LYS A 172 5.34 -15.36 -13.39
CA LYS A 172 6.77 -15.70 -13.30
C LYS A 172 7.21 -15.99 -11.87
N TYR A 173 6.74 -15.22 -10.91
CA TYR A 173 7.08 -15.38 -9.48
C TYR A 173 6.09 -16.29 -8.72
N GLY A 174 5.04 -16.77 -9.38
CA GLY A 174 4.05 -17.68 -8.79
C GLY A 174 3.14 -17.01 -7.77
N ILE A 175 2.85 -15.73 -7.96
CA ILE A 175 1.85 -14.99 -7.16
C ILE A 175 0.45 -15.44 -7.60
N ASP A 176 -0.41 -15.76 -6.63
CA ASP A 176 -1.79 -16.12 -6.90
C ASP A 176 -2.56 -14.88 -7.40
N ARG A 177 -3.18 -15.00 -8.58
CA ARG A 177 -3.97 -13.92 -9.17
C ARG A 177 -5.16 -13.50 -8.31
N ASP A 178 -5.68 -14.39 -7.49
CA ASP A 178 -6.76 -14.08 -6.54
C ASP A 178 -6.33 -13.13 -5.41
N LYS A 179 -5.04 -12.89 -5.27
CA LYS A 179 -4.45 -11.93 -4.33
C LYS A 179 -4.10 -10.59 -4.98
N ILE A 180 -4.33 -10.43 -6.28
CA ILE A 180 -4.07 -9.18 -7.00
C ILE A 180 -5.38 -8.40 -7.12
N ILE A 181 -5.35 -7.16 -6.63
CA ILE A 181 -6.44 -6.19 -6.73
C ILE A 181 -5.98 -5.13 -7.72
N LEU A 182 -6.77 -4.84 -8.73
CA LEU A 182 -6.48 -3.82 -9.73
C LEU A 182 -7.10 -2.49 -9.32
N ASP A 183 -6.30 -1.42 -9.37
CA ASP A 183 -6.69 -0.04 -9.12
C ASP A 183 -6.50 0.82 -10.38
#